data_970b0f1b88a48726ed4375fc2f62dc4a
#
_entry.id   970b0f1b88a48726ed4375fc2f62dc4a
#
_cell.length_a   1.000
_cell.length_b   1.000
_cell.length_c   1.000
_cell.angle_alpha   90.00
_cell.angle_beta   90.00
_cell.angle_gamma   90.00
#
_symmetry.space_group_name_H-M   'P 1'
#
loop_
_entity.id
_entity.type
_entity.pdbx_description
1 polymer ?
#
loop_
_entity_poly.entity_id
_entity_poly.type
_entity_poly.pdbx_seq_one_letter_code
_entity_poly.pdbx_strand_id
1 'polypeptide(L)'
;MLKENLEQLFEFIAQHIPAEKIMQAKKEYQKTTGEIYEDDRSYNTRMALFLEWYLLDNYIPGTQNTILENIIEENHLTWEQSHLEACQDITNNIQALFEVKRIRDNSVTVLDLFNDEKYLVHEGNSKLVFRKKTKVAF
;
A
#
# COMPACT_ATOMS: atom_id res chain seq x y z
N MET A 1 9.24 3.66 10.69
CA MET A 1 8.02 2.88 10.82
C MET A 1 7.38 2.69 9.46
N LEU A 2 6.14 2.33 9.36
CA LEU A 2 5.51 2.01 8.05
C LEU A 2 5.63 3.15 7.03
N LYS A 3 5.30 4.37 7.43
CA LYS A 3 5.37 5.54 6.54
C LYS A 3 6.78 5.77 6.01
N GLU A 4 7.77 5.70 6.88
CA GLU A 4 9.17 5.90 6.53
C GLU A 4 9.67 4.79 5.58
N ASN A 5 9.28 3.55 5.83
CA ASN A 5 9.63 2.43 4.96
C ASN A 5 8.98 2.53 3.58
N LEU A 6 7.73 2.98 3.51
CA LEU A 6 7.06 3.24 2.24
C LEU A 6 7.73 4.37 1.46
N GLU A 7 8.10 5.46 2.13
CA GLU A 7 8.83 6.57 1.50
C GLU A 7 10.17 6.11 0.92
N GLN A 8 10.92 5.29 1.67
CA GLN A 8 12.17 4.72 1.18
C GLN A 8 11.97 3.83 -0.04
N LEU A 9 10.90 3.03 -0.06
CA LEU A 9 10.56 2.21 -1.21
C LEU A 9 10.18 3.06 -2.43
N PHE A 10 9.46 4.15 -2.23
CA PHE A 10 9.09 5.07 -3.31
C PHE A 10 10.33 5.75 -3.90
N GLU A 11 11.27 6.16 -3.05
CA GLU A 11 12.56 6.70 -3.50
C GLU A 11 13.37 5.66 -4.27
N PHE A 12 13.38 4.41 -3.80
CA PHE A 12 14.05 3.31 -4.49
C PHE A 12 13.47 3.11 -5.89
N ILE A 13 12.15 3.12 -6.03
CA ILE A 13 11.48 3.03 -7.32
C ILE A 13 11.93 4.16 -8.25
N ALA A 14 11.92 5.38 -7.75
CA ALA A 14 12.31 6.55 -8.53
C ALA A 14 13.75 6.49 -9.03
N GLN A 15 14.64 5.88 -8.26
CA GLN A 15 16.07 5.80 -8.59
C GLN A 15 16.44 4.59 -9.46
N HIS A 16 15.75 3.46 -9.30
CA HIS A 16 16.18 2.18 -9.86
C HIS A 16 15.25 1.60 -10.92
N ILE A 17 14.00 2.04 -11.00
CA ILE A 17 13.08 1.57 -12.02
C ILE A 17 12.97 2.61 -13.14
N PRO A 18 13.10 2.21 -14.42
CA PRO A 18 12.97 3.14 -15.53
C PRO A 18 11.63 3.89 -15.51
N ALA A 19 11.69 5.20 -15.75
CA ALA A 19 10.50 6.05 -15.75
C ALA A 19 9.42 5.57 -16.73
N GLU A 20 9.82 5.00 -17.86
CA GLU A 20 8.90 4.47 -18.86
C GLU A 20 8.02 3.35 -18.32
N LYS A 21 8.59 2.46 -17.51
CA LYS A 21 7.83 1.37 -16.88
C LYS A 21 6.81 1.89 -15.90
N ILE A 22 7.19 2.88 -15.10
CA ILE A 22 6.28 3.53 -14.14
C ILE A 22 5.16 4.25 -14.88
N MET A 23 5.47 4.95 -15.97
CA MET A 23 4.47 5.64 -16.78
C MET A 23 3.48 4.68 -17.43
N GLN A 24 3.93 3.54 -17.93
CA GLN A 24 3.05 2.52 -18.48
C GLN A 24 2.12 1.96 -17.41
N ALA A 25 2.65 1.64 -16.25
CA ALA A 25 1.84 1.17 -15.12
C ALA A 25 0.81 2.22 -14.69
N LYS A 26 1.20 3.48 -14.65
CA LYS A 26 0.28 4.59 -14.34
C LYS A 26 -0.85 4.68 -15.34
N LYS A 27 -0.59 4.53 -16.63
CA LYS A 27 -1.62 4.53 -17.66
C LYS A 27 -2.63 3.40 -17.44
N GLU A 28 -2.17 2.20 -17.13
CA GLU A 28 -3.03 1.06 -16.84
C GLU A 28 -3.88 1.30 -15.59
N TYR A 29 -3.27 1.81 -14.54
CA TYR A 29 -3.95 2.13 -13.30
C TYR A 29 -5.07 3.17 -13.52
N GLN A 30 -4.79 4.20 -14.31
CA GLN A 30 -5.75 5.25 -14.62
C GLN A 30 -6.93 4.79 -15.46
N LYS A 31 -6.82 3.70 -16.20
CA LYS A 31 -7.95 3.13 -16.95
C LYS A 31 -9.10 2.70 -16.04
N THR A 32 -8.78 2.24 -14.84
CA THR A 32 -9.79 1.77 -13.88
C THR A 32 -10.13 2.77 -12.79
N THR A 33 -9.20 3.64 -12.43
CA THR A 33 -9.36 4.58 -11.31
C THR A 33 -9.60 6.02 -11.73
N GLY A 34 -9.44 6.33 -13.01
CA GLY A 34 -9.50 7.69 -13.52
C GLY A 34 -8.14 8.37 -13.55
N GLU A 35 -8.03 9.41 -14.33
CA GLU A 35 -6.77 10.12 -14.54
C GLU A 35 -6.35 10.91 -13.30
N ILE A 36 -5.05 10.94 -13.03
CA ILE A 36 -4.46 11.66 -11.91
C ILE A 36 -3.89 12.99 -12.46
N TYR A 37 -4.49 14.10 -12.04
CA TYR A 37 -4.07 15.43 -12.48
C TYR A 37 -3.16 16.10 -11.46
N GLU A 38 -2.08 16.72 -11.92
CA GLU A 38 -1.09 17.38 -11.06
C GLU A 38 -1.65 18.55 -10.25
N ASP A 39 -2.69 19.21 -10.76
CA ASP A 39 -3.34 20.35 -10.11
C ASP A 39 -4.50 19.94 -9.17
N ASP A 40 -4.77 18.65 -9.04
CA ASP A 40 -5.79 18.13 -8.13
C ASP A 40 -5.29 18.19 -6.69
N ARG A 41 -6.18 18.55 -5.76
CA ARG A 41 -5.86 18.55 -4.31
C ARG A 41 -5.47 17.17 -3.81
N SER A 42 -6.03 16.13 -4.39
CA SER A 42 -5.76 14.75 -4.04
C SER A 42 -4.56 14.15 -4.78
N TYR A 43 -3.81 14.94 -5.53
CA TYR A 43 -2.70 14.45 -6.35
C TYR A 43 -1.70 13.59 -5.56
N ASN A 44 -1.20 14.10 -4.44
CA ASN A 44 -0.22 13.38 -3.62
C ASN A 44 -0.79 12.08 -3.05
N THR A 45 -2.03 12.12 -2.57
CA THR A 45 -2.71 10.93 -2.06
C THR A 45 -2.93 9.90 -3.17
N ARG A 46 -3.39 10.34 -4.32
CA ARG A 46 -3.64 9.43 -5.45
C ARG A 46 -2.36 8.86 -6.03
N MET A 47 -1.27 9.64 -6.07
CA MET A 47 0.03 9.13 -6.47
C MET A 47 0.59 8.12 -5.48
N ALA A 48 0.41 8.34 -4.18
CA ALA A 48 0.80 7.37 -3.16
C ALA A 48 0.01 6.06 -3.31
N LEU A 49 -1.30 6.13 -3.54
CA LEU A 49 -2.12 4.95 -3.80
C LEU A 49 -1.71 4.21 -5.06
N PHE A 50 -1.36 4.93 -6.11
CA PHE A 50 -0.83 4.32 -7.33
C PHE A 50 0.49 3.58 -7.06
N LEU A 51 1.42 4.19 -6.33
CA LEU A 51 2.71 3.56 -6.02
C LEU A 51 2.55 2.35 -5.11
N GLU A 52 1.63 2.39 -4.16
CA GLU A 52 1.27 1.23 -3.34
C GLU A 52 0.72 0.10 -4.21
N TRP A 53 -0.20 0.41 -5.12
CA TRP A 53 -0.71 -0.58 -6.08
C TRP A 53 0.42 -1.14 -6.93
N TYR A 54 1.32 -0.29 -7.41
CA TYR A 54 2.46 -0.71 -8.23
C TYR A 54 3.35 -1.71 -7.50
N LEU A 55 3.64 -1.46 -6.22
CA LEU A 55 4.49 -2.33 -5.40
C LEU A 55 3.80 -3.63 -4.99
N LEU A 56 2.54 -3.56 -4.59
CA LEU A 56 1.87 -4.61 -3.83
C LEU A 56 0.92 -5.46 -4.67
N ASP A 57 0.35 -4.90 -5.73
CA ASP A 57 -0.67 -5.57 -6.52
C ASP A 57 -0.27 -5.79 -7.98
N ASN A 58 0.88 -5.29 -8.39
CA ASN A 58 1.38 -5.48 -9.75
C ASN A 58 2.41 -6.61 -9.77
N TYR A 59 2.12 -7.64 -10.53
CA TYR A 59 2.96 -8.83 -10.63
C TYR A 59 3.90 -8.73 -11.82
N ILE A 60 5.12 -9.24 -11.64
CA ILE A 60 6.09 -9.32 -12.73
C ILE A 60 5.62 -10.39 -13.72
N PRO A 61 5.53 -10.08 -15.02
CA PRO A 61 5.09 -11.06 -16.03
C PRO A 61 5.90 -12.34 -15.96
N GLY A 62 5.20 -13.48 -15.99
CA GLY A 62 5.81 -14.81 -15.95
C GLY A 62 6.21 -15.28 -14.54
N THR A 63 5.93 -14.51 -13.51
CA THR A 63 6.19 -14.88 -12.10
C THR A 63 4.94 -14.67 -11.27
N GLN A 64 4.96 -15.21 -10.03
CA GLN A 64 3.92 -14.96 -9.04
C GLN A 64 4.36 -13.88 -8.03
N ASN A 65 5.46 -13.19 -8.30
CA ASN A 65 6.00 -12.19 -7.40
C ASN A 65 5.49 -10.80 -7.76
N THR A 66 5.14 -10.02 -6.75
CA THR A 66 4.88 -8.58 -6.89
C THR A 66 6.20 -7.84 -7.10
N ILE A 67 6.10 -6.58 -7.49
CA ILE A 67 7.27 -5.71 -7.63
C ILE A 67 8.03 -5.62 -6.30
N LEU A 68 7.32 -5.45 -5.17
CA LEU A 68 7.94 -5.38 -3.86
C LEU A 68 8.66 -6.68 -3.48
N GLU A 69 8.05 -7.82 -3.70
CA GLU A 69 8.68 -9.11 -3.43
C GLU A 69 9.97 -9.29 -4.22
N ASN A 70 9.97 -8.87 -5.48
CA ASN A 70 11.17 -8.92 -6.31
C ASN A 70 12.27 -7.97 -5.81
N ILE A 71 11.91 -6.76 -5.37
CA ILE A 71 12.86 -5.80 -4.79
C ILE A 71 13.51 -6.38 -3.53
N ILE A 72 12.73 -7.00 -2.66
CA ILE A 72 13.25 -7.65 -1.45
C ILE A 72 14.23 -8.75 -1.81
N GLU A 73 13.88 -9.60 -2.76
CA GLU A 73 14.74 -10.72 -3.18
C GLU A 73 16.07 -10.23 -3.77
N GLU A 74 16.04 -9.19 -4.59
CA GLU A 74 17.25 -8.61 -5.18
C GLU A 74 18.18 -7.96 -4.16
N ASN A 75 17.64 -7.48 -3.05
CA ASN A 75 18.41 -6.70 -2.06
C ASN A 75 18.59 -7.40 -0.71
N HIS A 76 18.22 -8.66 -0.60
CA HIS A 76 18.26 -9.38 0.69
C HIS A 76 19.66 -9.51 1.30
N LEU A 77 20.71 -9.41 0.50
CA LEU A 77 22.10 -9.48 0.99
C LEU A 77 22.70 -8.12 1.31
N THR A 78 22.11 -7.03 0.81
CA THR A 78 22.66 -5.68 0.95
C THR A 78 21.92 -4.80 1.94
N TRP A 79 20.63 -5.05 2.16
CA TRP A 79 19.83 -4.27 3.08
C TRP A 79 19.93 -4.78 4.51
N GLU A 80 19.79 -3.87 5.47
CA GLU A 80 19.75 -4.25 6.88
C GLU A 80 18.55 -5.14 7.16
N GLN A 81 18.73 -6.08 8.11
CA GLN A 81 17.71 -7.06 8.46
C GLN A 81 16.40 -6.40 8.92
N SER A 82 16.49 -5.33 9.70
CA SER A 82 15.31 -4.60 10.17
C SER A 82 14.51 -4.00 9.01
N HIS A 83 15.18 -3.49 7.99
CA HIS A 83 14.53 -2.94 6.80
C HIS A 83 13.86 -4.04 5.96
N LEU A 84 14.55 -5.18 5.80
CA LEU A 84 13.98 -6.34 5.10
C LEU A 84 12.73 -6.87 5.79
N GLU A 85 12.74 -6.98 7.11
CA GLU A 85 11.59 -7.43 7.89
C GLU A 85 10.41 -6.47 7.74
N ALA A 86 10.67 -5.16 7.79
CA ALA A 86 9.63 -4.15 7.59
C ALA A 86 9.01 -4.25 6.19
N CYS A 87 9.83 -4.46 5.15
CA CYS A 87 9.33 -4.64 3.79
C CYS A 87 8.52 -5.93 3.64
N GLN A 88 8.94 -7.01 4.28
CA GLN A 88 8.19 -8.27 4.30
C GLN A 88 6.84 -8.11 5.00
N ASP A 89 6.78 -7.34 6.08
CA ASP A 89 5.52 -7.03 6.75
C ASP A 89 4.57 -6.25 5.83
N ILE A 90 5.10 -5.36 5.01
CA ILE A 90 4.30 -4.64 4.01
C ILE A 90 3.72 -5.60 2.97
N THR A 91 4.42 -6.65 2.57
CA THR A 91 3.88 -7.64 1.61
C THR A 91 2.66 -8.37 2.14
N ASN A 92 2.47 -8.43 3.45
CA ASN A 92 1.33 -9.08 4.09
C ASN A 92 0.12 -8.15 4.26
N ASN A 93 0.06 -7.06 3.50
CA ASN A 93 -1.06 -6.13 3.55
C ASN A 93 -2.36 -6.79 3.09
N ILE A 94 -3.47 -6.24 3.56
CA ILE A 94 -4.81 -6.65 3.16
C ILE A 94 -5.54 -5.43 2.62
N GLN A 95 -6.01 -5.51 1.38
CA GLN A 95 -6.85 -4.49 0.79
C GLN A 95 -8.25 -5.05 0.56
N ALA A 96 -9.24 -4.46 1.22
CA ALA A 96 -10.62 -4.91 1.15
C ALA A 96 -11.57 -3.77 1.55
N LEU A 97 -12.86 -4.05 1.47
CA LEU A 97 -13.86 -3.17 2.01
C LEU A 97 -14.21 -3.64 3.42
N PHE A 98 -14.06 -2.76 4.40
CA PHE A 98 -14.24 -3.07 5.81
C PHE A 98 -15.41 -2.32 6.42
N GLU A 99 -16.11 -2.99 7.31
CA GLU A 99 -17.11 -2.35 8.18
C GLU A 99 -16.53 -2.15 9.56
N VAL A 100 -16.63 -0.94 10.11
CA VAL A 100 -16.15 -0.63 11.45
C VAL A 100 -17.12 -1.20 12.47
N LYS A 101 -16.67 -2.18 13.28
CA LYS A 101 -17.49 -2.87 14.28
C LYS A 101 -17.31 -2.32 15.69
N ARG A 102 -16.11 -1.92 16.06
CA ARG A 102 -15.81 -1.45 17.40
C ARG A 102 -14.69 -0.42 17.36
N ILE A 103 -14.88 0.64 18.13
CA ILE A 103 -13.89 1.72 18.24
C ILE A 103 -13.39 1.77 19.69
N ARG A 104 -12.07 1.78 19.86
CA ARG A 104 -11.39 1.95 21.14
C ARG A 104 -10.41 3.12 21.02
N ASP A 105 -9.75 3.50 22.12
CA ASP A 105 -8.85 4.67 22.13
C ASP A 105 -7.72 4.58 21.09
N ASN A 106 -7.09 3.42 20.95
CA ASN A 106 -5.94 3.23 20.07
C ASN A 106 -6.16 2.18 18.98
N SER A 107 -7.36 1.66 18.87
CA SER A 107 -7.62 0.57 17.91
C SER A 107 -9.05 0.59 17.41
N VAL A 108 -9.23 0.02 16.24
CA VAL A 108 -10.52 -0.15 15.59
C VAL A 108 -10.65 -1.60 15.16
N THR A 109 -11.76 -2.24 15.50
CA THR A 109 -12.09 -3.56 14.98
C THR A 109 -12.89 -3.41 13.71
N VAL A 110 -12.41 -4.01 12.62
CA VAL A 110 -13.05 -3.95 11.31
C VAL A 110 -13.39 -5.35 10.83
N LEU A 111 -14.48 -5.44 10.08
CA LEU A 111 -14.93 -6.68 9.45
C LEU A 111 -14.68 -6.59 7.97
N ASP A 112 -13.91 -7.54 7.42
CA ASP A 112 -13.72 -7.67 5.99
C ASP A 112 -15.04 -8.17 5.36
N LEU A 113 -15.63 -7.35 4.51
CA LEU A 113 -16.93 -7.65 3.88
C LEU A 113 -16.86 -8.71 2.78
N PHE A 114 -15.65 -9.07 2.35
CA PHE A 114 -15.47 -10.10 1.32
C PHE A 114 -15.35 -11.52 1.92
N ASN A 115 -14.73 -11.65 3.11
CA ASN A 115 -14.47 -12.97 3.71
C ASN A 115 -14.99 -13.13 5.14
N ASP A 116 -15.68 -12.13 5.70
CA ASP A 116 -16.21 -12.12 7.06
C ASP A 116 -15.18 -12.27 8.18
N GLU A 117 -13.90 -12.01 7.90
CA GLU A 117 -12.86 -11.99 8.92
C GLU A 117 -12.79 -10.65 9.63
N LYS A 118 -12.51 -10.70 10.93
CA LYS A 118 -12.34 -9.50 11.75
C LYS A 118 -10.85 -9.22 11.99
N TYR A 119 -10.50 -7.95 11.95
CA TYR A 119 -9.13 -7.50 12.21
C TYR A 119 -9.14 -6.38 13.23
N LEU A 120 -8.12 -6.38 14.08
CA LEU A 120 -7.87 -5.28 15.00
C LEU A 120 -6.81 -4.37 14.37
N VAL A 121 -7.22 -3.15 14.05
CA VAL A 121 -6.33 -2.15 13.45
C VAL A 121 -5.87 -1.19 14.53
N HIS A 122 -4.55 -1.09 14.72
CA HIS A 122 -3.96 -0.14 15.64
C HIS A 122 -3.68 1.17 14.94
N GLU A 123 -4.08 2.27 15.57
CA GLU A 123 -3.77 3.60 15.08
C GLU A 123 -2.30 3.93 15.37
N GLY A 124 -1.64 4.55 14.40
CA GLY A 124 -0.28 5.06 14.58
C GLY A 124 -0.29 6.48 15.15
N ASN A 125 0.58 7.34 14.60
CA ASN A 125 0.75 8.73 15.08
C ASN A 125 -0.44 9.63 14.72
N SER A 126 -1.25 9.27 13.75
CA SER A 126 -2.43 10.01 13.32
C SER A 126 -3.68 9.29 13.77
N LYS A 127 -4.54 9.98 14.52
CA LYS A 127 -5.84 9.44 14.89
C LYS A 127 -6.81 9.54 13.73
N LEU A 128 -7.39 8.40 13.36
CA LEU A 128 -8.49 8.35 12.41
C LEU A 128 -9.80 8.37 13.19
N VAL A 129 -10.78 9.13 12.69
CA VAL A 129 -12.10 9.21 13.32
C VAL A 129 -13.07 8.35 12.52
N PHE A 130 -13.52 7.25 13.12
CA PHE A 130 -14.49 6.36 12.53
C PHE A 130 -15.79 6.37 13.32
N ARG A 131 -16.89 6.12 12.64
CA ARG A 131 -18.18 5.84 13.27
C ARG A 131 -18.48 4.36 13.14
N LYS A 132 -19.16 3.79 14.13
CA LYS A 132 -19.67 2.42 14.05
C LYS A 132 -20.47 2.22 12.77
N LYS A 133 -20.32 1.06 12.15
CA LYS A 133 -20.95 0.67 10.88
C LYS A 133 -20.52 1.51 9.67
N THR A 134 -19.52 2.37 9.81
CA THR A 134 -18.90 3.03 8.66
C THR A 134 -18.16 1.99 7.82
N LYS A 135 -18.29 2.09 6.51
CA LYS A 135 -17.57 1.23 5.57
C LYS A 135 -16.38 1.98 5.01
N VAL A 136 -15.20 1.38 5.10
CA VAL A 136 -13.96 1.99 4.65
C VAL A 136 -13.20 1.01 3.77
N ALA A 137 -12.48 1.53 2.78
CA ALA A 137 -11.58 0.77 1.91
C ALA A 137 -10.14 1.11 2.29
N PHE A 138 -9.34 0.07 2.46
CA PHE A 138 -7.90 0.20 2.71
C PHE A 138 -7.11 -0.42 1.59
#